data_87af9ed8a6046950724aa4b3cd1e9bef
#
_entry.id   87af9ed8a6046950724aa4b3cd1e9bef
#
_cell.length_a   1.000
_cell.length_b   1.000
_cell.length_c   1.000
_cell.angle_alpha   90.00
_cell.angle_beta   90.00
_cell.angle_gamma   90.00
#
_symmetry.space_group_name_H-M   'P 1'
#
loop_
_entity.id
_entity.type
_entity.pdbx_description
1 polymer ?
#
loop_
_entity_poly.entity_id
_entity_poly.type
_entity_poly.pdbx_seq_one_letter_code
_entity_poly.pdbx_strand_id
1 'polypeptide(L)'
;MDYQNIIAEEKNGVGYLTFNRPKALNSFNVDMHREVAEVLNLWTKNPDVRCVVISGEGRGFCAGQDLGDRVVDPNAEAPDLGYSIETYYNPLIKTIVNMPKPVICAVNGVAAGAGANIALACDLVIAAKSANFVQAFCRLGLVPDSAGTWFLPRAVGHARAMGLTLLGDKLQAETAKEWGMIWDVVEDAELKAKVAELAERLAKQPTFGLSLIKKAIHQSSNNTFDEQVLLERDLQRIAGRSEDYREGVQAFMNKREPNFKGR
;
A
#
# COMPACT_ATOMS: atom_id res chain seq x y z
N MET A 1 -22.54 0.19 2.45
CA MET A 1 -22.47 1.62 2.10
C MET A 1 -22.31 1.71 0.59
N ASP A 2 -23.03 2.61 -0.06
CA ASP A 2 -22.93 2.76 -1.52
C ASP A 2 -21.90 3.85 -1.84
N TYR A 3 -20.66 3.44 -2.04
CA TYR A 3 -19.59 4.32 -2.49
C TYR A 3 -19.70 4.56 -3.99
N GLN A 4 -19.31 5.74 -4.45
CA GLN A 4 -19.40 6.14 -5.86
C GLN A 4 -18.07 5.97 -6.60
N ASN A 5 -16.95 6.13 -5.88
CA ASN A 5 -15.61 6.16 -6.47
C ASN A 5 -14.76 4.93 -6.11
N ILE A 6 -15.27 4.08 -5.24
CA ILE A 6 -14.61 2.84 -4.83
C ILE A 6 -15.60 1.67 -4.75
N ILE A 7 -15.07 0.46 -4.75
CA ILE A 7 -15.78 -0.76 -4.36
C ILE A 7 -15.08 -1.29 -3.11
N ALA A 8 -15.85 -1.55 -2.05
CA ALA A 8 -15.35 -2.08 -0.79
C ALA A 8 -16.09 -3.36 -0.43
N GLU A 9 -15.37 -4.47 -0.33
CA GLU A 9 -15.91 -5.79 -0.04
C GLU A 9 -15.11 -6.46 1.06
N GLU A 10 -15.78 -7.19 1.96
CA GLU A 10 -15.16 -8.02 2.97
C GLU A 10 -15.46 -9.49 2.69
N LYS A 11 -14.42 -10.30 2.56
CA LYS A 11 -14.56 -11.73 2.28
C LYS A 11 -13.38 -12.51 2.86
N ASN A 12 -13.66 -13.63 3.55
CA ASN A 12 -12.65 -14.56 4.07
C ASN A 12 -11.57 -13.90 4.96
N GLY A 13 -11.95 -12.87 5.74
CA GLY A 13 -11.03 -12.12 6.59
C GLY A 13 -10.19 -11.08 5.83
N VAL A 14 -10.50 -10.81 4.57
CA VAL A 14 -9.83 -9.84 3.71
C VAL A 14 -10.77 -8.71 3.36
N GLY A 15 -10.30 -7.46 3.54
CA GLY A 15 -10.96 -6.26 2.99
C GLY A 15 -10.40 -5.94 1.61
N TYR A 16 -11.24 -5.94 0.59
CA TYR A 16 -10.89 -5.61 -0.79
C TYR A 16 -11.35 -4.19 -1.11
N LEU A 17 -10.42 -3.28 -1.29
CA LEU A 17 -10.63 -1.90 -1.73
C LEU A 17 -10.25 -1.77 -3.19
N THR A 18 -11.21 -1.53 -4.07
CA THR A 18 -10.97 -1.31 -5.48
C THR A 18 -11.30 0.13 -5.85
N PHE A 19 -10.33 0.87 -6.36
CA PHE A 19 -10.55 2.20 -6.93
C PHE A 19 -11.45 2.08 -8.15
N ASN A 20 -12.55 2.81 -8.22
CA ASN A 20 -13.61 2.62 -9.21
C ASN A 20 -13.95 3.90 -9.98
N ARG A 21 -12.93 4.53 -10.56
CA ARG A 21 -13.07 5.62 -11.53
C ARG A 21 -12.32 5.27 -12.84
N PRO A 22 -12.67 4.15 -13.51
CA PRO A 22 -11.88 3.61 -14.63
C PRO A 22 -11.76 4.57 -15.81
N LYS A 23 -12.75 5.44 -16.04
CA LYS A 23 -12.73 6.48 -17.09
C LYS A 23 -11.65 7.56 -16.84
N ALA A 24 -11.32 7.81 -15.57
CA ALA A 24 -10.26 8.72 -15.14
C ALA A 24 -8.98 7.97 -14.72
N LEU A 25 -8.80 6.70 -15.12
CA LEU A 25 -7.69 5.85 -14.69
C LEU A 25 -7.53 5.82 -13.17
N ASN A 26 -8.63 5.86 -12.44
CA ASN A 26 -8.69 5.84 -10.98
C ASN A 26 -7.89 6.98 -10.31
N SER A 27 -7.79 8.14 -10.97
CA SER A 27 -7.24 9.34 -10.35
C SER A 27 -8.11 9.82 -9.19
N PHE A 28 -7.46 10.34 -8.14
CA PHE A 28 -8.10 10.77 -6.91
C PHE A 28 -8.70 12.17 -7.04
N ASN A 29 -9.99 12.28 -6.77
CA ASN A 29 -10.69 13.51 -6.43
C ASN A 29 -10.98 13.55 -4.92
N VAL A 30 -11.53 14.65 -4.43
CA VAL A 30 -11.82 14.84 -2.99
C VAL A 30 -12.77 13.77 -2.44
N ASP A 31 -13.80 13.40 -3.20
CA ASP A 31 -14.78 12.41 -2.74
C ASP A 31 -14.16 11.01 -2.64
N MET A 32 -13.34 10.61 -3.60
CA MET A 32 -12.61 9.35 -3.52
C MET A 32 -11.66 9.30 -2.32
N HIS A 33 -10.97 10.42 -1.99
CA HIS A 33 -10.16 10.49 -0.77
C HIS A 33 -10.99 10.24 0.50
N ARG A 34 -12.19 10.83 0.59
CA ARG A 34 -13.09 10.64 1.74
C ARG A 34 -13.56 9.19 1.86
N GLU A 35 -14.02 8.60 0.74
CA GLU A 35 -14.49 7.22 0.72
C GLU A 35 -13.37 6.23 1.08
N VAL A 36 -12.17 6.39 0.52
CA VAL A 36 -11.00 5.55 0.83
C VAL A 36 -10.60 5.68 2.31
N ALA A 37 -10.56 6.92 2.83
CA ALA A 37 -10.21 7.15 4.23
C ALA A 37 -11.22 6.52 5.18
N GLU A 38 -12.52 6.61 4.88
CA GLU A 38 -13.59 5.99 5.67
C GLU A 38 -13.41 4.47 5.74
N VAL A 39 -13.27 3.81 4.59
CA VAL A 39 -13.14 2.35 4.51
C VAL A 39 -11.89 1.87 5.23
N LEU A 40 -10.73 2.48 4.98
CA LEU A 40 -9.49 2.07 5.63
C LEU A 40 -9.52 2.28 7.14
N ASN A 41 -10.18 3.36 7.63
CA ASN A 41 -10.36 3.60 9.05
C ASN A 41 -11.29 2.56 9.70
N LEU A 42 -12.37 2.16 9.01
CA LEU A 42 -13.26 1.09 9.46
C LEU A 42 -12.49 -0.24 9.55
N TRP A 43 -11.76 -0.61 8.50
CA TRP A 43 -11.02 -1.88 8.48
C TRP A 43 -9.83 -1.89 9.44
N THR A 44 -9.22 -0.75 9.73
CA THR A 44 -8.18 -0.66 10.76
C THR A 44 -8.69 -1.16 12.11
N LYS A 45 -9.94 -0.85 12.44
CA LYS A 45 -10.58 -1.18 13.73
C LYS A 45 -11.32 -2.51 13.71
N ASN A 46 -11.72 -3.02 12.55
CA ASN A 46 -12.48 -4.25 12.44
C ASN A 46 -11.56 -5.48 12.64
N PRO A 47 -11.72 -6.28 13.73
CA PRO A 47 -10.90 -7.46 13.99
C PRO A 47 -11.14 -8.60 12.99
N ASP A 48 -12.30 -8.62 12.31
CA ASP A 48 -12.63 -9.64 11.33
C ASP A 48 -11.91 -9.42 9.99
N VAL A 49 -11.49 -8.19 9.70
CA VAL A 49 -10.59 -7.88 8.57
C VAL A 49 -9.14 -8.04 9.04
N ARG A 50 -8.44 -9.04 8.53
CA ARG A 50 -7.09 -9.44 8.94
C ARG A 50 -6.01 -9.16 7.89
N CYS A 51 -6.42 -8.87 6.67
CA CYS A 51 -5.57 -8.42 5.57
C CYS A 51 -6.36 -7.44 4.71
N VAL A 52 -5.70 -6.48 4.08
CA VAL A 52 -6.33 -5.54 3.15
C VAL A 52 -5.67 -5.68 1.79
N VAL A 53 -6.48 -5.63 0.73
CA VAL A 53 -6.03 -5.57 -0.67
C VAL A 53 -6.50 -4.26 -1.28
N ILE A 54 -5.60 -3.53 -1.93
CA ILE A 54 -5.89 -2.32 -2.70
C ILE A 54 -5.64 -2.60 -4.18
N SER A 55 -6.62 -2.33 -5.04
CA SER A 55 -6.56 -2.53 -6.49
C SER A 55 -7.28 -1.42 -7.25
N GLY A 56 -7.22 -1.44 -8.59
CA GLY A 56 -7.96 -0.52 -9.45
C GLY A 56 -8.89 -1.26 -10.42
N GLU A 57 -10.04 -0.65 -10.72
CA GLU A 57 -10.96 -1.17 -11.73
C GLU A 57 -10.49 -0.74 -13.13
N GLY A 58 -10.67 -1.62 -14.11
CA GLY A 58 -10.35 -1.36 -15.51
C GLY A 58 -8.86 -1.44 -15.85
N ARG A 59 -8.41 -0.60 -16.81
CA ARG A 59 -7.07 -0.70 -17.41
C ARG A 59 -5.93 -0.04 -16.63
N GLY A 60 -6.21 0.66 -15.54
CA GLY A 60 -5.21 1.35 -14.73
C GLY A 60 -5.39 1.06 -13.25
N PHE A 61 -4.29 1.03 -12.51
CA PHE A 61 -4.35 1.00 -11.06
C PHE A 61 -4.77 2.36 -10.53
N CYS A 62 -3.94 3.39 -10.72
CA CYS A 62 -4.22 4.76 -10.29
C CYS A 62 -3.28 5.76 -10.99
N ALA A 63 -3.85 6.78 -11.63
CA ALA A 63 -3.08 7.82 -12.30
C ALA A 63 -2.66 9.01 -11.40
N GLY A 64 -2.88 8.91 -10.09
CA GLY A 64 -2.54 9.95 -9.11
C GLY A 64 -3.67 10.94 -8.91
N GLN A 65 -3.35 12.23 -8.81
CA GLN A 65 -4.33 13.31 -8.62
C GLN A 65 -5.16 13.56 -9.87
N ASP A 66 -6.46 13.75 -9.71
CA ASP A 66 -7.33 14.22 -10.78
C ASP A 66 -7.04 15.71 -11.08
N LEU A 67 -6.49 15.95 -12.26
CA LEU A 67 -6.14 17.32 -12.68
C LEU A 67 -7.36 18.14 -13.10
N GLY A 68 -8.51 17.51 -13.35
CA GLY A 68 -9.78 18.20 -13.62
C GLY A 68 -10.23 19.04 -12.43
N ASP A 69 -9.90 18.63 -11.21
CA ASP A 69 -10.17 19.39 -9.99
C ASP A 69 -9.15 20.53 -9.75
N ARG A 70 -8.16 20.69 -10.62
CA ARG A 70 -7.07 21.66 -10.52
C ARG A 70 -6.92 22.54 -11.76
N VAL A 71 -8.05 22.91 -12.37
CA VAL A 71 -8.01 23.89 -13.48
C VAL A 71 -7.42 25.19 -12.95
N VAL A 72 -6.23 25.51 -13.44
CA VAL A 72 -5.54 26.76 -13.08
C VAL A 72 -6.07 27.86 -14.00
N ASP A 73 -6.82 28.81 -13.45
CA ASP A 73 -7.07 30.07 -14.12
C ASP A 73 -5.73 30.86 -14.15
N PRO A 74 -5.20 31.21 -15.31
CA PRO A 74 -3.94 31.97 -15.41
C PRO A 74 -3.93 33.29 -14.66
N ASN A 75 -5.12 33.83 -14.34
CA ASN A 75 -5.30 35.10 -13.65
C ASN A 75 -5.64 34.95 -12.16
N ALA A 76 -5.80 33.70 -11.66
CA ALA A 76 -6.05 33.40 -10.26
C ALA A 76 -4.74 33.17 -9.49
N GLU A 77 -4.81 33.32 -8.17
CA GLU A 77 -3.71 32.91 -7.29
C GLU A 77 -3.42 31.42 -7.46
N ALA A 78 -2.14 31.05 -7.47
CA ALA A 78 -1.72 29.64 -7.58
C ALA A 78 -2.32 28.81 -6.42
N PRO A 79 -2.87 27.63 -6.70
CA PRO A 79 -3.47 26.79 -5.66
C PRO A 79 -2.39 26.30 -4.66
N ASP A 80 -2.72 26.29 -3.38
CA ASP A 80 -1.89 25.64 -2.36
C ASP A 80 -1.95 24.11 -2.52
N LEU A 81 -0.97 23.55 -3.22
CA LEU A 81 -0.86 22.10 -3.40
C LEU A 81 -0.51 21.37 -2.10
N GLY A 82 0.15 22.07 -1.16
CA GLY A 82 0.47 21.53 0.17
C GLY A 82 -0.78 21.18 0.97
N TYR A 83 -1.83 21.96 0.85
CA TYR A 83 -3.11 21.72 1.52
C TYR A 83 -3.70 20.33 1.18
N SER A 84 -3.75 19.95 -0.09
CA SER A 84 -4.29 18.64 -0.48
C SER A 84 -3.39 17.48 -0.04
N ILE A 85 -2.07 17.70 -0.02
CA ILE A 85 -1.11 16.70 0.48
C ILE A 85 -1.31 16.49 1.98
N GLU A 86 -1.39 17.57 2.75
CA GLU A 86 -1.57 17.52 4.21
C GLU A 86 -2.93 16.93 4.60
N THR A 87 -3.99 17.35 3.91
CA THR A 87 -5.38 17.01 4.26
C THR A 87 -5.77 15.60 3.82
N TYR A 88 -5.27 15.13 2.68
CA TYR A 88 -5.75 13.91 2.07
C TYR A 88 -4.66 12.83 1.91
N TYR A 89 -3.54 13.14 1.22
CA TYR A 89 -2.53 12.13 0.91
C TYR A 89 -1.73 11.67 2.12
N ASN A 90 -1.23 12.61 2.94
CA ASN A 90 -0.46 12.25 4.12
C ASN A 90 -1.24 11.37 5.12
N PRO A 91 -2.52 11.66 5.44
CA PRO A 91 -3.34 10.76 6.25
C PRO A 91 -3.54 9.38 5.61
N LEU A 92 -3.80 9.31 4.30
CA LEU A 92 -3.95 8.06 3.57
C LEU A 92 -2.70 7.19 3.70
N ILE A 93 -1.53 7.73 3.36
CA ILE A 93 -0.25 7.02 3.44
C ILE A 93 0.03 6.57 4.88
N LYS A 94 -0.16 7.46 5.86
CA LYS A 94 0.02 7.10 7.28
C LYS A 94 -0.91 5.99 7.72
N THR A 95 -2.16 5.97 7.23
CA THR A 95 -3.12 4.90 7.53
C THR A 95 -2.64 3.56 6.95
N ILE A 96 -2.19 3.52 5.69
CA ILE A 96 -1.65 2.30 5.06
C ILE A 96 -0.43 1.78 5.82
N VAL A 97 0.54 2.65 6.07
CA VAL A 97 1.82 2.29 6.72
C VAL A 97 1.62 1.80 8.16
N ASN A 98 0.74 2.47 8.92
CA ASN A 98 0.52 2.15 10.33
C ASN A 98 -0.63 1.16 10.56
N MET A 99 -1.29 0.67 9.52
CA MET A 99 -2.38 -0.31 9.64
C MET A 99 -1.86 -1.57 10.36
N PRO A 100 -2.51 -2.01 11.47
CA PRO A 100 -2.03 -3.14 12.28
C PRO A 100 -2.37 -4.50 11.65
N LYS A 101 -2.26 -4.58 10.33
CA LYS A 101 -2.46 -5.77 9.51
C LYS A 101 -1.78 -5.61 8.16
N PRO A 102 -1.49 -6.70 7.44
CA PRO A 102 -0.90 -6.63 6.10
C PRO A 102 -1.78 -5.88 5.11
N VAL A 103 -1.15 -5.06 4.27
CA VAL A 103 -1.77 -4.37 3.14
C VAL A 103 -1.07 -4.80 1.86
N ILE A 104 -1.79 -5.42 0.95
CA ILE A 104 -1.31 -5.85 -0.37
C ILE A 104 -1.81 -4.85 -1.42
N CYS A 105 -0.93 -4.46 -2.33
CA CYS A 105 -1.32 -3.72 -3.53
C CYS A 105 -1.31 -4.63 -4.75
N ALA A 106 -2.44 -4.71 -5.47
CA ALA A 106 -2.59 -5.38 -6.74
C ALA A 106 -2.57 -4.34 -7.87
N VAL A 107 -1.43 -4.16 -8.51
CA VAL A 107 -1.24 -3.16 -9.57
C VAL A 107 -1.63 -3.78 -10.90
N ASN A 108 -2.89 -3.54 -11.31
CA ASN A 108 -3.49 -4.13 -12.51
C ASN A 108 -3.17 -3.39 -13.82
N GLY A 109 -2.44 -2.27 -13.75
CA GLY A 109 -2.12 -1.46 -14.93
C GLY A 109 -1.24 -0.27 -14.57
N VAL A 110 -1.47 0.88 -15.21
CA VAL A 110 -0.68 2.09 -14.95
C VAL A 110 -0.83 2.55 -13.49
N ALA A 111 0.29 2.75 -12.81
CA ALA A 111 0.44 3.41 -11.53
C ALA A 111 1.31 4.67 -11.71
N ALA A 112 0.73 5.86 -11.61
CA ALA A 112 1.44 7.10 -11.91
C ALA A 112 1.33 8.13 -10.77
N GLY A 113 2.39 8.90 -10.57
CA GLY A 113 2.46 9.95 -9.55
C GLY A 113 2.12 9.43 -8.15
N ALA A 114 1.16 10.06 -7.49
CA ALA A 114 0.68 9.63 -6.17
C ALA A 114 0.16 8.18 -6.19
N GLY A 115 -0.41 7.70 -7.33
CA GLY A 115 -0.85 6.32 -7.47
C GLY A 115 0.29 5.31 -7.37
N ALA A 116 1.45 5.59 -7.99
CA ALA A 116 2.65 4.76 -7.83
C ALA A 116 3.13 4.76 -6.38
N ASN A 117 3.08 5.92 -5.72
CA ASN A 117 3.56 6.06 -4.34
C ASN A 117 2.60 5.42 -3.32
N ILE A 118 1.28 5.43 -3.56
CA ILE A 118 0.29 4.67 -2.78
C ILE A 118 0.60 3.16 -2.87
N ALA A 119 0.94 2.65 -4.06
CA ALA A 119 1.34 1.25 -4.20
C ALA A 119 2.59 0.94 -3.37
N LEU A 120 3.61 1.81 -3.41
CA LEU A 120 4.86 1.64 -2.66
C LEU A 120 4.69 1.77 -1.13
N ALA A 121 3.62 2.40 -0.66
CA ALA A 121 3.30 2.49 0.77
C ALA A 121 2.67 1.19 1.32
N CYS A 122 2.23 0.28 0.46
CA CYS A 122 1.71 -1.02 0.85
C CYS A 122 2.85 -2.00 1.20
N ASP A 123 2.54 -3.03 1.99
CA ASP A 123 3.54 -3.98 2.48
C ASP A 123 4.05 -4.94 1.40
N LEU A 124 3.15 -5.39 0.53
CA LEU A 124 3.48 -6.27 -0.59
C LEU A 124 2.81 -5.75 -1.87
N VAL A 125 3.61 -5.53 -2.90
CA VAL A 125 3.11 -5.08 -4.20
C VAL A 125 3.25 -6.20 -5.21
N ILE A 126 2.13 -6.63 -5.79
CA ILE A 126 2.10 -7.60 -6.90
C ILE A 126 1.51 -6.88 -8.10
N ALA A 127 2.19 -6.95 -9.23
CA ALA A 127 1.78 -6.27 -10.44
C ALA A 127 1.41 -7.26 -11.55
N ALA A 128 0.45 -6.87 -12.38
CA ALA A 128 0.24 -7.48 -13.68
C ALA A 128 1.46 -7.22 -14.57
N LYS A 129 1.80 -8.14 -15.45
CA LYS A 129 2.94 -8.04 -16.38
C LYS A 129 2.86 -6.81 -17.28
N SER A 130 1.65 -6.43 -17.69
CA SER A 130 1.40 -5.21 -18.48
C SER A 130 1.47 -3.91 -17.66
N ALA A 131 1.54 -3.98 -16.34
CA ALA A 131 1.57 -2.81 -15.47
C ALA A 131 2.88 -2.03 -15.60
N ASN A 132 2.81 -0.75 -15.29
CA ASN A 132 3.99 0.11 -15.24
C ASN A 132 3.86 1.19 -14.18
N PHE A 133 5.01 1.69 -13.72
CA PHE A 133 5.13 2.72 -12.70
C PHE A 133 5.75 3.98 -13.31
N VAL A 134 5.21 5.16 -12.97
CA VAL A 134 5.67 6.44 -13.51
C VAL A 134 5.74 7.48 -12.41
N GLN A 135 6.91 8.07 -12.18
CA GLN A 135 7.08 9.24 -11.31
C GLN A 135 6.86 10.52 -12.14
N ALA A 136 5.59 10.82 -12.47
CA ALA A 136 5.23 11.85 -13.45
C ALA A 136 5.40 13.31 -12.97
N PHE A 137 5.78 13.53 -11.72
CA PHE A 137 5.83 14.86 -11.08
C PHE A 137 6.73 15.86 -11.80
N CYS A 138 7.91 15.45 -12.27
CA CYS A 138 8.84 16.32 -12.99
C CYS A 138 8.24 16.93 -14.25
N ARG A 139 7.30 16.23 -14.90
CA ARG A 139 6.60 16.71 -16.10
C ARG A 139 5.65 17.87 -15.83
N LEU A 140 5.29 18.07 -14.56
CA LEU A 140 4.45 19.16 -14.08
C LEU A 140 5.24 20.19 -13.26
N GLY A 141 6.58 20.07 -13.20
CA GLY A 141 7.42 20.92 -12.37
C GLY A 141 7.24 20.72 -10.86
N LEU A 142 6.77 19.53 -10.45
CA LEU A 142 6.48 19.19 -9.07
C LEU A 142 7.49 18.20 -8.51
N VAL A 143 7.53 18.09 -7.17
CA VAL A 143 8.27 17.05 -6.45
C VAL A 143 7.35 15.88 -6.14
N PRO A 144 7.87 14.63 -6.07
CA PRO A 144 7.07 13.48 -5.65
C PRO A 144 6.50 13.67 -4.25
N ASP A 145 5.18 13.46 -4.12
CA ASP A 145 4.41 13.46 -2.87
C ASP A 145 4.10 12.03 -2.39
N SER A 146 3.14 11.87 -1.47
CA SER A 146 2.65 10.58 -0.98
C SER A 146 3.78 9.64 -0.52
N ALA A 147 4.79 10.23 0.12
CA ALA A 147 6.01 9.56 0.59
C ALA A 147 6.85 8.89 -0.53
N GLY A 148 6.69 9.28 -1.80
CA GLY A 148 7.47 8.73 -2.91
C GLY A 148 8.97 8.92 -2.72
N THR A 149 9.42 10.09 -2.25
CA THR A 149 10.84 10.36 -1.95
C THR A 149 11.36 9.60 -0.72
N TRP A 150 10.46 9.03 0.08
CA TRP A 150 10.82 8.15 1.20
C TRP A 150 10.98 6.70 0.75
N PHE A 151 9.96 6.13 0.08
CA PHE A 151 9.94 4.72 -0.27
C PHE A 151 10.84 4.38 -1.46
N LEU A 152 10.79 5.18 -2.52
CA LEU A 152 11.47 4.85 -3.77
C LEU A 152 12.98 4.66 -3.60
N PRO A 153 13.76 5.61 -3.02
CA PRO A 153 15.21 5.43 -2.87
C PRO A 153 15.58 4.28 -1.93
N ARG A 154 14.70 3.91 -0.98
CA ARG A 154 14.91 2.77 -0.10
C ARG A 154 14.68 1.43 -0.82
N ALA A 155 13.75 1.41 -1.77
CA ALA A 155 13.46 0.22 -2.55
C ALA A 155 14.49 -0.03 -3.66
N VAL A 156 14.86 1.00 -4.43
CA VAL A 156 15.66 0.82 -5.65
C VAL A 156 17.08 1.43 -5.58
N GLY A 157 17.42 2.09 -4.48
CA GLY A 157 18.66 2.84 -4.31
C GLY A 157 18.62 4.23 -4.94
N HIS A 158 19.58 5.08 -4.53
CA HIS A 158 19.61 6.50 -4.89
C HIS A 158 19.64 6.75 -6.39
N ALA A 159 20.53 6.07 -7.13
CA ALA A 159 20.74 6.35 -8.56
C ALA A 159 19.48 6.07 -9.40
N ARG A 160 18.81 4.93 -9.15
CA ARG A 160 17.55 4.56 -9.85
C ARG A 160 16.41 5.49 -9.45
N ALA A 161 16.31 5.86 -8.17
CA ALA A 161 15.31 6.81 -7.71
C ALA A 161 15.47 8.17 -8.38
N MET A 162 16.69 8.70 -8.47
CA MET A 162 16.99 9.95 -9.19
C MET A 162 16.61 9.84 -10.67
N GLY A 163 16.99 8.75 -11.35
CA GLY A 163 16.62 8.54 -12.76
C GLY A 163 15.11 8.53 -12.98
N LEU A 164 14.38 7.73 -12.19
CA LEU A 164 12.93 7.64 -12.31
C LEU A 164 12.20 8.98 -12.03
N THR A 165 12.66 9.72 -11.03
CA THR A 165 11.98 10.97 -10.62
C THR A 165 12.32 12.17 -11.48
N LEU A 166 13.57 12.26 -11.98
CA LEU A 166 14.00 13.39 -12.82
C LEU A 166 13.58 13.24 -14.28
N LEU A 167 13.55 12.00 -14.82
CA LEU A 167 13.19 11.74 -16.20
C LEU A 167 11.68 11.50 -16.37
N GLY A 168 11.02 10.94 -15.34
CA GLY A 168 9.59 10.60 -15.36
C GLY A 168 9.27 9.47 -16.35
N ASP A 169 10.22 8.63 -16.69
CA ASP A 169 10.02 7.53 -17.63
C ASP A 169 9.22 6.38 -17.01
N LYS A 170 8.62 5.58 -17.90
CA LYS A 170 7.88 4.39 -17.49
C LYS A 170 8.83 3.29 -17.06
N LEU A 171 8.62 2.75 -15.87
CA LEU A 171 9.26 1.54 -15.38
C LEU A 171 8.29 0.37 -15.54
N GLN A 172 8.64 -0.64 -16.32
CA GLN A 172 7.85 -1.84 -16.52
C GLN A 172 7.85 -2.70 -15.25
N ALA A 173 6.75 -3.45 -15.02
CA ALA A 173 6.57 -4.27 -13.82
C ALA A 173 7.71 -5.27 -13.60
N GLU A 174 8.17 -5.95 -14.66
CA GLU A 174 9.27 -6.93 -14.57
C GLU A 174 10.56 -6.26 -14.10
N THR A 175 10.93 -5.10 -14.67
CA THR A 175 12.10 -4.34 -14.23
C THR A 175 11.92 -3.80 -12.79
N ALA A 176 10.70 -3.40 -12.42
CA ALA A 176 10.41 -2.98 -11.05
C ALA A 176 10.65 -4.11 -10.04
N LYS A 177 10.28 -5.35 -10.38
CA LYS A 177 10.59 -6.55 -9.59
C LYS A 177 12.10 -6.83 -9.53
N GLU A 178 12.78 -6.83 -10.66
CA GLU A 178 14.24 -7.03 -10.73
C GLU A 178 15.02 -6.01 -9.89
N TRP A 179 14.52 -4.78 -9.79
CA TRP A 179 15.14 -3.73 -8.99
C TRP A 179 14.77 -3.79 -7.50
N GLY A 180 13.90 -4.71 -7.10
CA GLY A 180 13.43 -4.83 -5.72
C GLY A 180 12.38 -3.77 -5.33
N MET A 181 11.80 -3.05 -6.31
CA MET A 181 10.78 -2.06 -6.04
C MET A 181 9.44 -2.68 -5.62
N ILE A 182 9.12 -3.84 -6.18
CA ILE A 182 7.90 -4.59 -5.90
C ILE A 182 8.20 -6.06 -5.59
N TRP A 183 7.24 -6.74 -4.94
CA TRP A 183 7.40 -8.12 -4.50
C TRP A 183 7.35 -9.12 -5.64
N ASP A 184 6.32 -9.02 -6.51
CA ASP A 184 6.13 -10.01 -7.57
C ASP A 184 5.41 -9.45 -8.81
N VAL A 185 5.56 -10.17 -9.93
CA VAL A 185 4.86 -9.93 -11.19
C VAL A 185 4.24 -11.24 -11.65
N VAL A 186 3.00 -11.17 -12.10
CA VAL A 186 2.24 -12.31 -12.62
C VAL A 186 1.59 -11.95 -13.95
N GLU A 187 1.17 -12.95 -14.71
CA GLU A 187 0.38 -12.71 -15.94
C GLU A 187 -0.91 -11.97 -15.58
N ASP A 188 -1.36 -11.08 -16.45
CA ASP A 188 -2.49 -10.17 -16.19
C ASP A 188 -3.75 -10.92 -15.74
N ALA A 189 -4.05 -12.03 -16.38
CA ALA A 189 -5.22 -12.85 -16.06
C ALA A 189 -5.14 -13.55 -14.69
N GLU A 190 -3.93 -13.70 -14.13
CA GLU A 190 -3.69 -14.38 -12.86
C GLU A 190 -3.67 -13.44 -11.65
N LEU A 191 -3.51 -12.12 -11.86
CA LEU A 191 -3.29 -11.15 -10.79
C LEU A 191 -4.34 -11.26 -9.68
N LYS A 192 -5.62 -11.23 -10.05
CA LYS A 192 -6.73 -11.27 -9.08
C LYS A 192 -6.71 -12.55 -8.23
N ALA A 193 -6.47 -13.70 -8.87
CA ALA A 193 -6.43 -14.98 -8.19
C ALA A 193 -5.24 -15.12 -7.26
N LYS A 194 -4.04 -14.73 -7.72
CA LYS A 194 -2.80 -14.79 -6.94
C LYS A 194 -2.82 -13.86 -5.73
N VAL A 195 -3.33 -12.65 -5.90
CA VAL A 195 -3.50 -11.71 -4.80
C VAL A 195 -4.52 -12.20 -3.78
N ALA A 196 -5.65 -12.76 -4.23
CA ALA A 196 -6.65 -13.32 -3.32
C ALA A 196 -6.09 -14.50 -2.51
N GLU A 197 -5.37 -15.43 -3.15
CA GLU A 197 -4.70 -16.55 -2.50
C GLU A 197 -3.72 -16.08 -1.41
N LEU A 198 -2.87 -15.09 -1.73
CA LEU A 198 -1.92 -14.53 -0.77
C LEU A 198 -2.62 -13.81 0.38
N ALA A 199 -3.64 -13.01 0.08
CA ALA A 199 -4.39 -12.26 1.08
C ALA A 199 -5.13 -13.19 2.06
N GLU A 200 -5.81 -14.23 1.55
CA GLU A 200 -6.48 -15.23 2.39
C GLU A 200 -5.48 -16.05 3.22
N ARG A 201 -4.29 -16.33 2.68
CA ARG A 201 -3.21 -16.95 3.44
C ARG A 201 -2.76 -16.05 4.59
N LEU A 202 -2.55 -14.75 4.34
CA LEU A 202 -2.15 -13.79 5.38
C LEU A 202 -3.27 -13.56 6.40
N ALA A 203 -4.53 -13.56 5.99
CA ALA A 203 -5.67 -13.44 6.89
C ALA A 203 -5.79 -14.60 7.89
N LYS A 204 -5.22 -15.76 7.60
CA LYS A 204 -5.15 -16.93 8.50
C LYS A 204 -3.93 -16.91 9.44
N GLN A 205 -2.95 -16.02 9.21
CA GLN A 205 -1.73 -15.90 10.01
C GLN A 205 -1.94 -15.10 11.30
N PRO A 206 -1.01 -15.12 12.26
CA PRO A 206 -1.12 -14.36 13.52
C PRO A 206 -1.05 -12.83 13.24
N THR A 207 -2.16 -12.21 12.92
CA THR A 207 -2.26 -10.82 12.48
C THR A 207 -1.57 -9.84 13.42
N PHE A 208 -1.71 -10.06 14.73
CA PHE A 208 -1.00 -9.23 15.72
C PHE A 208 0.51 -9.37 15.57
N GLY A 209 1.04 -10.57 15.45
CA GLY A 209 2.47 -10.80 15.20
C GLY A 209 2.94 -10.17 13.90
N LEU A 210 2.16 -10.30 12.80
CA LEU A 210 2.48 -9.65 11.52
C LEU A 210 2.52 -8.12 11.65
N SER A 211 1.63 -7.53 12.45
CA SER A 211 1.63 -6.07 12.69
C SER A 211 2.91 -5.60 13.40
N LEU A 212 3.43 -6.41 14.32
CA LEU A 212 4.69 -6.11 15.02
C LEU A 212 5.91 -6.24 14.09
N ILE A 213 5.91 -7.23 13.19
CA ILE A 213 6.93 -7.36 12.13
C ILE A 213 6.94 -6.12 11.24
N LYS A 214 5.77 -5.72 10.72
CA LYS A 214 5.61 -4.52 9.91
C LYS A 214 6.17 -3.29 10.63
N LYS A 215 5.81 -3.09 11.89
CA LYS A 215 6.31 -1.99 12.72
C LYS A 215 7.83 -2.02 12.86
N ALA A 216 8.42 -3.17 13.16
CA ALA A 216 9.87 -3.31 13.31
C ALA A 216 10.61 -2.94 12.02
N ILE A 217 10.15 -3.45 10.87
CA ILE A 217 10.76 -3.19 9.55
C ILE A 217 10.66 -1.69 9.20
N HIS A 218 9.50 -1.05 9.38
CA HIS A 218 9.36 0.37 9.10
C HIS A 218 10.25 1.25 9.99
N GLN A 219 10.43 0.89 11.27
CA GLN A 219 11.26 1.65 12.18
C GLN A 219 12.77 1.46 11.96
N SER A 220 13.17 0.31 11.38
CA SER A 220 14.59 0.01 11.15
C SER A 220 15.32 1.05 10.29
N SER A 221 14.59 1.74 9.41
CA SER A 221 15.15 2.80 8.55
C SER A 221 15.57 4.08 9.29
N ASN A 222 15.12 4.25 10.54
CA ASN A 222 15.36 5.45 11.34
C ASN A 222 16.16 5.17 12.61
N ASN A 223 16.20 3.90 13.04
CA ASN A 223 16.88 3.49 14.26
C ASN A 223 18.37 3.26 14.00
N THR A 224 19.20 3.54 14.99
CA THR A 224 20.54 2.97 15.09
C THR A 224 20.43 1.45 15.33
N PHE A 225 21.54 0.72 15.14
CA PHE A 225 21.56 -0.72 15.42
C PHE A 225 21.11 -1.05 16.84
N ASP A 226 21.62 -0.31 17.85
CA ASP A 226 21.30 -0.55 19.26
C ASP A 226 19.81 -0.27 19.56
N GLU A 227 19.24 0.80 19.01
CA GLU A 227 17.82 1.10 19.13
C GLU A 227 16.96 0.00 18.48
N GLN A 228 17.39 -0.50 17.33
CA GLN A 228 16.65 -1.54 16.61
C GLN A 228 16.60 -2.85 17.39
N VAL A 229 17.72 -3.33 17.92
CA VAL A 229 17.74 -4.60 18.71
C VAL A 229 16.95 -4.46 20.02
N LEU A 230 16.92 -3.26 20.62
CA LEU A 230 16.08 -3.00 21.79
C LEU A 230 14.58 -3.00 21.41
N LEU A 231 14.23 -2.42 20.29
CA LEU A 231 12.86 -2.48 19.75
C LEU A 231 12.44 -3.92 19.49
N GLU A 232 13.25 -4.71 18.80
CA GLU A 232 12.96 -6.12 18.52
C GLU A 232 12.72 -6.92 19.79
N ARG A 233 13.56 -6.74 20.81
CA ARG A 233 13.38 -7.34 22.15
C ARG A 233 12.00 -7.00 22.72
N ASP A 234 11.61 -5.74 22.66
CA ASP A 234 10.36 -5.28 23.27
C ASP A 234 9.13 -5.76 22.48
N LEU A 235 9.20 -5.75 21.15
CA LEU A 235 8.15 -6.30 20.29
C LEU A 235 8.01 -7.82 20.48
N GLN A 236 9.13 -8.53 20.61
CA GLN A 236 9.14 -9.99 20.86
C GLN A 236 8.53 -10.31 22.23
N ARG A 237 8.82 -9.51 23.24
CA ARG A 237 8.18 -9.64 24.58
C ARG A 237 6.67 -9.48 24.51
N ILE A 238 6.18 -8.55 23.69
CA ILE A 238 4.75 -8.32 23.49
C ILE A 238 4.15 -9.49 22.70
N ALA A 239 4.76 -9.88 21.58
CA ALA A 239 4.29 -11.00 20.75
C ALA A 239 4.21 -12.32 21.55
N GLY A 240 5.20 -12.60 22.40
CA GLY A 240 5.26 -13.81 23.23
C GLY A 240 4.17 -13.92 24.30
N ARG A 241 3.38 -12.85 24.51
CA ARG A 241 2.24 -12.86 25.44
C ARG A 241 0.90 -13.05 24.73
N SER A 242 0.88 -13.08 23.39
CA SER A 242 -0.33 -13.23 22.58
C SER A 242 -0.94 -14.62 22.71
N GLU A 243 -2.24 -14.73 22.41
CA GLU A 243 -2.93 -16.01 22.27
C GLU A 243 -2.34 -16.80 21.09
N ASP A 244 -2.03 -16.12 20.00
CA ASP A 244 -1.50 -16.70 18.78
C ASP A 244 -0.10 -17.32 18.99
N TYR A 245 0.76 -16.73 19.82
CA TYR A 245 2.04 -17.35 20.16
C TYR A 245 1.84 -18.70 20.88
N ARG A 246 0.92 -18.75 21.85
CA ARG A 246 0.61 -20.01 22.57
C ARG A 246 0.04 -21.05 21.62
N GLU A 247 -0.88 -20.65 20.75
CA GLU A 247 -1.46 -21.52 19.74
C GLU A 247 -0.37 -22.07 18.78
N GLY A 248 0.50 -21.17 18.28
CA GLY A 248 1.60 -21.57 17.39
C GLY A 248 2.53 -22.60 18.01
N VAL A 249 2.93 -22.41 19.26
CA VAL A 249 3.77 -23.38 20.01
C VAL A 249 3.04 -24.71 20.19
N GLN A 250 1.77 -24.68 20.61
CA GLN A 250 0.98 -25.89 20.81
C GLN A 250 0.74 -26.66 19.50
N ALA A 251 0.42 -25.94 18.42
CA ALA A 251 0.24 -26.54 17.10
C ALA A 251 1.52 -27.23 16.62
N PHE A 252 2.67 -26.55 16.75
CA PHE A 252 3.96 -27.10 16.40
C PHE A 252 4.30 -28.38 17.19
N MET A 253 4.13 -28.36 18.51
CA MET A 253 4.39 -29.51 19.36
C MET A 253 3.48 -30.72 19.05
N ASN A 254 2.22 -30.43 18.68
CA ASN A 254 1.22 -31.44 18.34
C ASN A 254 1.19 -31.81 16.84
N LYS A 255 2.08 -31.27 16.02
CA LYS A 255 2.17 -31.50 14.57
C LYS A 255 0.83 -31.29 13.84
N ARG A 256 0.11 -30.23 14.18
CA ARG A 256 -1.14 -29.83 13.55
C ARG A 256 -1.05 -28.41 13.01
N GLU A 257 -1.94 -28.07 12.12
CA GLU A 257 -2.10 -26.69 11.66
C GLU A 257 -2.57 -25.77 12.80
N PRO A 258 -2.00 -24.55 12.93
CA PRO A 258 -2.43 -23.58 13.92
C PRO A 258 -3.75 -22.91 13.52
N ASN A 259 -4.54 -22.51 14.51
CA ASN A 259 -5.76 -21.75 14.33
C ASN A 259 -5.63 -20.36 14.99
N PHE A 260 -4.92 -19.46 14.33
CA PHE A 260 -4.65 -18.12 14.83
C PHE A 260 -5.88 -17.24 14.88
N LYS A 261 -6.00 -16.45 15.94
CA LYS A 261 -7.12 -15.50 16.18
C LYS A 261 -6.76 -14.05 15.89
N GLY A 262 -5.48 -13.76 15.65
CA GLY A 262 -4.98 -12.42 15.36
C GLY A 262 -4.73 -11.57 16.62
N ARG A 263 -4.63 -12.16 17.79
CA ARG A 263 -4.48 -11.47 19.08
C ARG A 263 -3.62 -12.21 20.09
#